data_01a94a9b8f944c520cea49177910183c
#
_entry.id   01a94a9b8f944c520cea49177910183c
#
_cell.length_a   1.000
_cell.length_b   1.000
_cell.length_c   1.000
_cell.angle_alpha   90.00
_cell.angle_beta   90.00
_cell.angle_gamma   90.00
#
_symmetry.space_group_name_H-M   'P 1'
#
loop_
_entity.id
_entity.type
_entity.pdbx_description
1 polymer ?
#
loop_
_entity_poly.entity_id
_entity_poly.type
_entity_poly.pdbx_seq_one_letter_code
_entity_poly.pdbx_strand_id
1 'polypeptide(L)' 'MQDKTRIIKVKKNSDGEITDVMMENGNVYSINDAIMMAKDNLIENVNVGHSKNGGEYLRSNPNGTANDNLDNLPML' A
#
# COMPACT_ATOMS: atom_id res chain seq x y z
N MET A 1 -1.19 21.04 7.81
CA MET A 1 -1.77 20.20 6.75
C MET A 1 -0.79 19.10 6.41
N GLN A 2 -1.24 17.87 6.50
CA GLN A 2 -0.36 16.74 6.18
C GLN A 2 -0.44 16.43 4.70
N ASP A 3 0.72 16.32 4.07
CA ASP A 3 0.79 15.92 2.68
C ASP A 3 0.68 14.41 2.59
N LYS A 4 -0.24 13.96 1.76
CA LYS A 4 -0.36 12.55 1.48
C LYS A 4 0.69 12.14 0.45
N THR A 5 1.18 10.92 0.58
CA THR A 5 2.02 10.31 -0.43
C THR A 5 1.27 9.16 -1.07
N ARG A 6 1.86 8.54 -2.08
CA ARG A 6 1.25 7.36 -2.70
C ARG A 6 2.32 6.35 -3.03
N ILE A 7 1.89 5.11 -3.14
CA ILE A 7 2.78 3.99 -3.44
C ILE A 7 2.96 3.94 -4.95
N ILE A 8 4.20 3.89 -5.40
CA ILE A 8 4.53 3.80 -6.83
C ILE A 8 5.14 2.46 -7.20
N LYS A 9 5.71 1.73 -6.24
CA LYS A 9 6.28 0.41 -6.46
C LYS A 9 6.04 -0.46 -5.24
N VAL A 10 6.04 -1.76 -5.45
CA VAL A 10 5.85 -2.73 -4.37
C VAL A 10 6.87 -3.85 -4.51
N LYS A 11 7.20 -4.47 -3.38
CA LYS A 11 8.00 -5.69 -3.35
C LYS A 11 7.13 -6.82 -2.83
N LYS A 12 7.17 -7.95 -3.48
CA LYS A 12 6.38 -9.11 -3.10
C LYS A 12 7.30 -10.28 -2.73
N ASN A 13 6.80 -11.13 -1.83
CA ASN A 13 7.50 -12.37 -1.50
C ASN A 13 7.09 -13.48 -2.47
N SER A 14 7.59 -14.69 -2.23
CA SER A 14 7.29 -15.83 -3.10
C SER A 14 5.83 -16.23 -3.10
N ASP A 15 5.09 -15.85 -2.09
CA ASP A 15 3.65 -16.12 -1.98
C ASP A 15 2.78 -15.06 -2.66
N GLY A 16 3.41 -14.04 -3.22
CA GLY A 16 2.69 -12.95 -3.86
C GLY A 16 2.19 -11.87 -2.90
N GLU A 17 2.60 -11.93 -1.66
CA GLU A 17 2.21 -10.93 -0.66
C GLU A 17 3.15 -9.75 -0.70
N ILE A 18 2.60 -8.54 -0.59
CA ILE A 18 3.40 -7.32 -0.56
C ILE A 18 4.14 -7.25 0.78
N THR A 19 5.45 -7.13 0.73
CA THR A 19 6.29 -7.03 1.93
C THR A 19 6.83 -5.63 2.15
N ASP A 20 7.01 -4.87 1.07
CA ASP A 20 7.54 -3.51 1.13
C ASP A 20 6.89 -2.67 0.05
N VAL A 21 6.92 -1.36 0.24
CA VAL A 21 6.36 -0.42 -0.73
C VAL A 21 7.31 0.76 -0.87
N MET A 22 7.38 1.33 -2.07
CA MET A 22 8.12 2.55 -2.32
C MET A 22 7.12 3.68 -2.58
N MET A 23 7.30 4.79 -1.90
CA MET A 23 6.46 5.97 -2.06
C MET A 23 7.00 6.87 -3.17
N GLU A 24 6.18 7.78 -3.64
CA GLU A 24 6.57 8.68 -4.73
C GLU A 24 7.74 9.59 -4.36
N ASN A 25 8.01 9.76 -3.07
CA ASN A 25 9.17 10.53 -2.61
C ASN A 25 10.47 9.72 -2.64
N GLY A 26 10.42 8.45 -3.05
CA GLY A 26 11.58 7.58 -3.14
C GLY A 26 11.88 6.77 -1.89
N ASN A 27 11.16 6.97 -0.82
CA ASN A 27 11.37 6.21 0.43
C ASN A 27 10.69 4.86 0.37
N VAL A 28 11.36 3.85 0.93
CA VAL A 28 10.82 2.49 1.00
C VAL A 28 10.43 2.20 2.44
N TYR A 29 9.25 1.65 2.62
CA TYR A 29 8.72 1.29 3.93
C TYR A 29 8.29 -0.17 3.94
N SER A 30 8.37 -0.79 5.11
CA SER A 30 7.80 -2.13 5.27
C SER A 30 6.27 -2.07 5.16
N ILE A 31 5.65 -3.22 4.89
CA ILE A 31 4.20 -3.26 4.79
C ILE A 31 3.54 -2.86 6.12
N ASN A 32 4.14 -3.21 7.24
CA ASN A 32 3.59 -2.82 8.55
C ASN A 32 3.60 -1.30 8.73
N ASP A 33 4.69 -0.65 8.33
CA ASP A 33 4.77 0.81 8.40
C ASP A 33 3.75 1.44 7.45
N ALA A 34 3.61 0.88 6.26
CA ALA A 34 2.65 1.39 5.28
C ALA A 34 1.22 1.27 5.80
N ILE A 35 0.90 0.18 6.49
CA ILE A 35 -0.43 0.00 7.08
C ILE A 35 -0.68 1.09 8.12
N MET A 36 0.29 1.38 8.97
CA MET A 36 0.15 2.43 9.96
C MET A 36 -0.04 3.80 9.32
N MET A 37 0.71 4.08 8.26
CA MET A 37 0.56 5.33 7.53
C MET A 37 -0.83 5.42 6.88
N ALA A 38 -1.34 4.33 6.36
CA ALA A 38 -2.68 4.31 5.77
C ALA A 38 -3.76 4.56 6.83
N LYS A 39 -3.57 4.01 8.03
CA LYS A 39 -4.49 4.28 9.15
C LYS A 39 -4.53 5.75 9.52
N ASP A 40 -3.39 6.42 9.41
CA ASP A 40 -3.28 7.85 9.67
C ASP A 40 -3.68 8.70 8.47
N ASN A 41 -4.18 8.06 7.42
CA ASN A 41 -4.66 8.73 6.21
C ASN A 41 -3.55 9.49 5.48
N LEU A 42 -2.35 8.94 5.50
CA LEU A 42 -1.17 9.57 4.89
C LEU A 42 -0.87 9.04 3.49
N ILE A 43 -1.57 8.00 3.04
CA ILE A 43 -1.34 7.39 1.73
C ILE A 43 -2.60 7.52 0.90
N GLU A 44 -2.44 8.02 -0.34
CA GLU A 44 -3.56 8.16 -1.26
C GLU A 44 -3.92 6.82 -1.90
N ASN A 45 -5.19 6.66 -2.23
CA ASN A 45 -5.72 5.55 -3.04
C ASN A 45 -5.60 4.18 -2.38
N VAL A 46 -5.37 4.14 -1.07
CA VAL A 46 -5.32 2.88 -0.34
C VAL A 46 -6.14 2.99 0.94
N ASN A 47 -6.54 1.85 1.45
CA ASN A 47 -7.16 1.77 2.76
C ASN A 47 -6.71 0.48 3.43
N VAL A 48 -7.07 0.32 4.68
CA VAL A 48 -6.68 -0.84 5.47
C VAL A 48 -7.87 -1.80 5.56
N GLY A 49 -7.66 -3.03 5.12
CA GLY A 49 -8.62 -4.10 5.29
C GLY A 49 -8.28 -4.93 6.51
N HIS A 50 -9.26 -5.66 6.99
CA HIS A 50 -9.10 -6.56 8.14
C HIS A 50 -9.44 -7.98 7.72
N SER A 51 -8.52 -8.90 8.00
CA SER A 51 -8.78 -10.31 7.72
C SER A 51 -9.58 -10.93 8.85
N LYS A 52 -10.13 -12.12 8.58
CA LYS A 52 -10.90 -12.85 9.59
C LYS A 52 -10.07 -13.23 10.81
N ASN A 53 -8.77 -13.34 10.63
CA ASN A 53 -7.84 -13.71 11.70
C ASN A 53 -7.37 -12.51 12.50
N GLY A 54 -7.92 -11.33 12.26
CA GLY A 54 -7.56 -10.13 12.99
C GLY A 54 -6.36 -9.39 12.43
N GLY A 55 -5.77 -9.90 11.35
CA GLY A 55 -4.65 -9.22 10.68
C GLY A 55 -5.13 -8.05 9.84
N GLU A 56 -4.24 -7.13 9.60
CA GLU A 56 -4.53 -5.97 8.77
C GLU A 56 -3.69 -6.03 7.50
N TYR A 57 -4.23 -5.48 6.42
CA TYR A 57 -3.52 -5.45 5.15
C TYR A 57 -3.91 -4.21 4.37
N LEU A 58 -3.04 -3.82 3.43
CA LEU A 58 -3.34 -2.72 2.54
C LEU A 58 -4.15 -3.21 1.34
N ARG A 59 -5.08 -2.37 0.92
CA ARG A 59 -5.85 -2.64 -0.28
C ARG A 59 -6.05 -1.34 -1.04
N SER A 60 -6.19 -1.46 -2.36
CA SER A 60 -6.47 -0.31 -3.20
C SER A 60 -7.91 0.13 -3.02
N ASN A 61 -8.13 1.44 -3.01
CA ASN A 61 -9.49 1.94 -3.04
C ASN A 61 -10.15 1.60 -4.38
N PRO A 62 -11.41 1.18 -4.36
CA PRO A 62 -12.12 0.90 -5.62
C PRO A 62 -12.47 2.22 -6.30
N ASN A 63 -11.67 2.59 -7.29
CA ASN A 63 -11.87 3.84 -8.01
C ASN A 63 -12.22 3.64 -9.48
N GLY A 64 -12.40 2.39 -9.89
CA GLY A 64 -12.76 2.06 -11.25
C GLY A 64 -11.59 2.08 -12.23
N THR A 65 -10.39 2.35 -11.77
CA THR A 65 -9.19 2.41 -12.61
C THR A 65 -8.25 1.27 -12.23
N ALA A 66 -8.12 0.28 -13.11
CA ALA A 66 -7.31 -0.89 -12.83
C ALA A 66 -5.83 -0.56 -12.62
N ASN A 67 -5.35 0.51 -13.25
CA ASN A 67 -3.94 0.88 -13.18
C ASN A 67 -3.51 1.36 -11.78
N ASP A 68 -4.46 1.72 -10.94
CA ASP A 68 -4.16 2.20 -9.61
C ASP A 68 -4.15 1.10 -8.55
N ASN A 69 -4.41 -0.14 -8.95
CA ASN A 69 -4.39 -1.26 -8.02
C ASN A 69 -2.97 -1.58 -7.61
N LEU A 70 -2.79 -1.92 -6.33
CA LEU A 70 -1.46 -2.29 -5.80
C LEU A 70 -0.84 -3.44 -6.58
N ASP A 71 -1.66 -4.39 -7.03
CA ASP A 71 -1.15 -5.56 -7.75
C ASP A 71 -0.61 -5.22 -9.13
N ASN A 72 -0.99 -4.06 -9.67
CA ASN A 72 -0.56 -3.63 -11.00
C ASN A 72 0.65 -2.69 -10.97
N LEU A 73 1.15 -2.36 -9.78
CA LEU A 73 2.29 -1.48 -9.68
C LEU A 73 3.58 -2.19 -10.04
N PRO A 74 4.58 -1.45 -10.55
CA PRO A 74 5.89 -2.05 -10.82
C PRO A 74 6.51 -2.64 -9.57
N MET A 75 7.33 -3.64 -9.77
CA MET A 75 8.09 -4.25 -8.68
C MET A 75 9.32 -3.42 -8.37
N LEU A 76 9.67 -3.43 -7.11
CA LEU A 76 10.94 -2.84 -6.66
C LEU A 76 12.13 -3.60 -7.22
#